data_d35f93d92fdb89e08935f842262b5785
#
_entry.id   d35f93d92fdb89e08935f842262b5785
#
_cell.length_a   1.000
_cell.length_b   1.000
_cell.length_c   1.000
_cell.angle_alpha   90.00
_cell.angle_beta   90.00
_cell.angle_gamma   90.00
#
_symmetry.space_group_name_H-M   'P 1'
#
loop_
_entity.id
_entity.type
_entity.pdbx_description
1 polymer ?
#
loop_
_entity_poly.entity_id
_entity_poly.type
_entity_poly.pdbx_seq_one_letter_code
_entity_poly.pdbx_strand_id
1 'polypeptide(L)'
;HTELFNLKQFDLAILDEASQVLEPQIMALLAHPTAVRRFIMIGDHKQLPAVVQQRPSESVVSDTLLRDMALLDCRDSLFERMLRLYRNDENVCFMLTRQGRMHHEIADFPNKHFYQGQLQVVPLRHQLTPSPEPRVRFFHVSPYANGLSDNVNVAEAELVVDYLINIWESNKADFHPDETVGVIVPYRNQISAILSILASRLQVDDHPLLNITIDTVERFQGSQRKYIIYSFTVQREYQLRFLTETNFIEDGQLIDRKLNVAMTRAQEYLIMIGNRVVLSKNPLYAQLIQDYL
;
A
#
# COMPACT_ATOMS: atom_id res chain seq x y z
N HIS A 1 -15.32 21.19 -15.92
CA HIS A 1 -16.19 20.75 -14.79
C HIS A 1 -16.58 21.89 -13.81
N THR A 2 -16.10 23.10 -13.99
CA THR A 2 -16.50 24.29 -13.20
C THR A 2 -17.96 24.70 -13.42
N GLU A 3 -18.57 24.31 -14.53
CA GLU A 3 -19.98 24.60 -14.84
C GLU A 3 -20.96 24.02 -13.84
N LEU A 4 -20.62 22.87 -13.21
CA LEU A 4 -21.45 22.25 -12.18
C LEU A 4 -21.68 23.18 -10.98
N PHE A 5 -20.66 23.95 -10.57
CA PHE A 5 -20.73 24.87 -9.44
C PHE A 5 -21.53 26.13 -9.76
N ASN A 6 -21.73 26.45 -11.03
CA ASN A 6 -22.64 27.52 -11.45
C ASN A 6 -24.12 27.07 -11.37
N LEU A 7 -24.36 25.76 -11.44
CA LEU A 7 -25.72 25.19 -11.44
C LEU A 7 -26.21 24.84 -10.02
N LYS A 8 -25.30 24.53 -9.10
CA LYS A 8 -25.67 24.08 -7.75
C LYS A 8 -24.61 24.49 -6.73
N GLN A 9 -25.07 24.99 -5.60
CA GLN A 9 -24.26 25.22 -4.40
C GLN A 9 -24.28 23.97 -3.51
N PHE A 10 -23.16 23.69 -2.87
CA PHE A 10 -23.01 22.58 -1.93
C PHE A 10 -22.61 23.12 -0.55
N ASP A 11 -23.24 22.62 0.50
CA ASP A 11 -22.88 23.01 1.86
C ASP A 11 -21.62 22.30 2.35
N LEU A 12 -21.34 21.10 1.80
CA LEU A 12 -20.26 20.24 2.21
C LEU A 12 -19.68 19.51 1.01
N ALA A 13 -18.35 19.46 0.93
CA ALA A 13 -17.62 18.53 0.06
C ALA A 13 -16.83 17.54 0.92
N ILE A 14 -16.93 16.27 0.58
CA ILE A 14 -16.14 15.19 1.20
C ILE A 14 -15.16 14.69 0.15
N LEU A 15 -13.87 14.77 0.46
CA LEU A 15 -12.78 14.26 -0.37
C LEU A 15 -12.25 12.99 0.28
N ASP A 16 -12.52 11.87 -0.33
CA ASP A 16 -11.96 10.58 0.06
C ASP A 16 -10.60 10.37 -0.64
N GLU A 17 -9.70 9.59 -0.03
CA GLU A 17 -8.32 9.38 -0.47
C GLU A 17 -7.58 10.71 -0.71
N ALA A 18 -7.85 11.74 0.12
CA ALA A 18 -7.38 13.10 -0.08
C ALA A 18 -5.84 13.22 -0.02
N SER A 19 -5.14 12.26 0.58
CA SER A 19 -3.68 12.17 0.57
C SER A 19 -3.09 11.84 -0.80
N GLN A 20 -3.91 11.33 -1.73
CA GLN A 20 -3.52 11.00 -3.10
C GLN A 20 -3.89 12.07 -4.13
N VAL A 21 -4.49 13.17 -3.70
CA VAL A 21 -4.95 14.25 -4.57
C VAL A 21 -4.05 15.47 -4.37
N LEU A 22 -3.37 15.89 -5.44
CA LEU A 22 -2.54 17.07 -5.39
C LEU A 22 -3.37 18.33 -5.21
N GLU A 23 -2.82 19.32 -4.50
CA GLU A 23 -3.50 20.59 -4.22
C GLU A 23 -4.05 21.30 -5.47
N PRO A 24 -3.33 21.40 -6.62
CA PRO A 24 -3.87 22.02 -7.82
C PRO A 24 -5.14 21.34 -8.36
N GLN A 25 -5.32 20.05 -8.14
CA GLN A 25 -6.52 19.33 -8.57
C GLN A 25 -7.76 19.72 -7.75
N ILE A 26 -7.56 20.16 -6.50
CA ILE A 26 -8.63 20.61 -5.60
C ILE A 26 -8.90 22.12 -5.76
N MET A 27 -7.95 22.89 -6.30
CA MET A 27 -8.04 24.33 -6.40
C MET A 27 -9.29 24.83 -7.12
N ALA A 28 -9.76 24.11 -8.16
CA ALA A 28 -11.00 24.47 -8.85
C ALA A 28 -12.23 24.46 -7.93
N LEU A 29 -12.23 23.55 -6.95
CA LEU A 29 -13.28 23.43 -5.93
C LEU A 29 -13.14 24.53 -4.85
N LEU A 30 -11.90 24.87 -4.47
CA LEU A 30 -11.60 25.86 -3.43
C LEU A 30 -11.74 27.29 -3.94
N ALA A 31 -11.36 27.54 -5.19
CA ALA A 31 -11.32 28.89 -5.77
C ALA A 31 -12.70 29.48 -6.11
N HIS A 32 -13.74 28.66 -6.17
CA HIS A 32 -15.08 29.13 -6.48
C HIS A 32 -15.76 29.65 -5.21
N PRO A 33 -16.03 30.96 -5.07
CA PRO A 33 -16.42 31.59 -3.80
C PRO A 33 -17.77 31.14 -3.24
N THR A 34 -18.59 30.47 -4.05
CA THR A 34 -19.93 29.99 -3.64
C THR A 34 -20.07 28.47 -3.78
N ALA A 35 -19.04 27.76 -4.20
CA ALA A 35 -19.17 26.34 -4.54
C ALA A 35 -19.38 25.47 -3.30
N VAL A 36 -18.57 25.66 -2.27
CA VAL A 36 -18.59 24.81 -1.08
C VAL A 36 -18.25 25.64 0.17
N ARG A 37 -18.98 25.44 1.25
CA ARG A 37 -18.74 26.15 2.52
C ARG A 37 -17.85 25.38 3.48
N ARG A 38 -17.90 24.06 3.45
CA ARG A 38 -17.16 23.18 4.37
C ARG A 38 -16.56 22.02 3.63
N PHE A 39 -15.37 21.59 4.09
CA PHE A 39 -14.66 20.45 3.54
C PHE A 39 -14.42 19.41 4.64
N ILE A 40 -14.56 18.14 4.27
CA ILE A 40 -14.02 17.02 5.03
C ILE A 40 -13.03 16.31 4.12
N MET A 41 -11.82 16.16 4.58
CA MET A 41 -10.79 15.40 3.88
C MET A 41 -10.53 14.11 4.65
N ILE A 42 -10.66 12.98 3.98
CA ILE A 42 -10.39 11.65 4.51
C ILE A 42 -9.17 11.12 3.74
N GLY A 43 -8.17 10.63 4.44
CA GLY A 43 -6.95 10.15 3.82
C GLY A 43 -6.00 9.52 4.82
N ASP A 44 -4.95 8.92 4.30
CA ASP A 44 -3.87 8.33 5.10
C ASP A 44 -2.51 8.69 4.48
N HIS A 45 -1.83 9.65 5.07
CA HIS A 45 -0.51 10.11 4.61
C HIS A 45 0.61 9.07 4.85
N LYS A 46 0.32 8.02 5.62
CA LYS A 46 1.22 6.88 5.87
C LYS A 46 1.06 5.77 4.81
N GLN A 47 0.13 5.94 3.88
CA GLN A 47 0.01 5.17 2.65
C GLN A 47 0.64 5.94 1.48
N LEU A 48 0.53 5.39 0.26
CA LEU A 48 1.17 5.99 -0.91
C LEU A 48 0.66 7.41 -1.19
N PRO A 49 1.56 8.35 -1.49
CA PRO A 49 1.20 9.71 -1.86
C PRO A 49 0.68 9.78 -3.29
N ALA A 50 0.22 10.96 -3.70
CA ALA A 50 -0.08 11.25 -5.09
C ALA A 50 1.12 10.97 -5.99
N VAL A 51 0.87 10.43 -7.18
CA VAL A 51 1.91 10.20 -8.19
C VAL A 51 2.29 11.52 -8.83
N VAL A 52 3.55 11.92 -8.70
CA VAL A 52 4.09 13.18 -9.24
C VAL A 52 5.27 12.90 -10.13
N GLN A 53 5.33 13.57 -11.29
CA GLN A 53 6.43 13.44 -12.25
C GLN A 53 7.58 14.41 -11.99
N GLN A 54 7.35 15.47 -11.22
CA GLN A 54 8.37 16.47 -10.88
C GLN A 54 9.45 15.88 -9.97
N ARG A 55 10.67 16.31 -10.20
CA ARG A 55 11.80 15.93 -9.34
C ARG A 55 11.72 16.66 -7.99
N PRO A 56 12.19 16.03 -6.90
CA PRO A 56 12.23 16.68 -5.58
C PRO A 56 12.90 18.07 -5.59
N SER A 57 14.01 18.22 -6.33
CA SER A 57 14.74 19.47 -6.45
C SER A 57 13.99 20.60 -7.17
N GLU A 58 12.96 20.27 -7.95
CA GLU A 58 12.18 21.22 -8.75
C GLU A 58 10.87 21.62 -8.05
N SER A 59 10.50 20.93 -7.01
CA SER A 59 9.19 21.06 -6.34
C SER A 59 9.28 21.72 -4.96
N VAL A 60 10.47 21.82 -4.39
CA VAL A 60 10.68 22.47 -3.08
C VAL A 60 10.35 23.96 -3.17
N VAL A 61 9.51 24.42 -2.27
CA VAL A 61 9.07 25.82 -2.18
C VAL A 61 10.13 26.66 -1.43
N SER A 62 10.62 27.72 -2.07
CA SER A 62 11.57 28.68 -1.51
C SER A 62 10.92 29.96 -1.00
N ASP A 63 9.71 30.30 -1.46
CA ASP A 63 8.97 31.48 -1.03
C ASP A 63 8.58 31.38 0.45
N THR A 64 8.90 32.44 1.23
CA THR A 64 8.68 32.44 2.68
C THR A 64 7.21 32.45 3.06
N LEU A 65 6.37 33.21 2.34
CA LEU A 65 4.93 33.29 2.62
C LEU A 65 4.26 31.93 2.41
N LEU A 66 4.61 31.24 1.32
CA LEU A 66 4.08 29.91 1.04
C LEU A 66 4.55 28.88 2.07
N ARG A 67 5.80 28.98 2.51
CA ARG A 67 6.33 28.11 3.57
C ARG A 67 5.66 28.37 4.92
N ASP A 68 5.36 29.63 5.26
CA ASP A 68 4.60 29.98 6.47
C ASP A 68 3.18 29.42 6.45
N MET A 69 2.63 29.20 5.26
CA MET A 69 1.36 28.50 5.04
C MET A 69 1.54 26.98 4.98
N ALA A 70 2.68 26.45 5.39
CA ALA A 70 3.06 25.03 5.37
C ALA A 70 3.09 24.38 3.97
N LEU A 71 3.17 25.14 2.89
CA LEU A 71 3.46 24.65 1.54
C LEU A 71 4.99 24.51 1.39
N LEU A 72 5.52 23.33 1.68
CA LEU A 72 6.95 23.06 1.66
C LEU A 72 7.42 22.46 0.34
N ASP A 73 6.57 21.66 -0.28
CA ASP A 73 6.83 20.97 -1.53
C ASP A 73 5.53 20.93 -2.37
N CYS A 74 5.62 21.27 -3.66
CA CYS A 74 4.46 21.25 -4.57
C CYS A 74 3.96 19.83 -4.89
N ARG A 75 4.68 18.80 -4.47
CA ARG A 75 4.27 17.40 -4.58
C ARG A 75 3.39 16.95 -3.42
N ASP A 76 3.30 17.74 -2.35
CA ASP A 76 2.44 17.41 -1.22
C ASP A 76 0.97 17.59 -1.59
N SER A 77 0.13 16.73 -1.03
CA SER A 77 -1.31 16.91 -1.11
C SER A 77 -1.78 18.06 -0.21
N LEU A 78 -2.94 18.64 -0.51
CA LEU A 78 -3.58 19.58 0.42
C LEU A 78 -3.82 18.92 1.79
N PHE A 79 -4.15 17.63 1.80
CA PHE A 79 -4.34 16.86 3.03
C PHE A 79 -3.08 16.89 3.92
N GLU A 80 -1.88 16.58 3.37
CA GLU A 80 -0.63 16.62 4.14
C GLU A 80 -0.29 18.03 4.62
N ARG A 81 -0.57 19.06 3.81
CA ARG A 81 -0.37 20.46 4.22
C ARG A 81 -1.30 20.85 5.37
N MET A 82 -2.58 20.52 5.31
CA MET A 82 -3.54 20.79 6.38
C MET A 82 -3.20 19.98 7.65
N LEU A 83 -2.77 18.75 7.49
CA LEU A 83 -2.30 17.93 8.62
C LEU A 83 -1.13 18.60 9.37
N ARG A 84 -0.14 19.18 8.65
CA ARG A 84 0.97 19.91 9.29
C ARG A 84 0.49 21.12 10.10
N LEU A 85 -0.53 21.83 9.63
CA LEU A 85 -1.08 23.00 10.29
C LEU A 85 -1.95 22.67 11.49
N TYR A 86 -2.74 21.60 11.40
CA TYR A 86 -3.86 21.35 12.31
C TYR A 86 -3.78 20.01 13.05
N ARG A 87 -2.69 19.23 12.93
CA ARG A 87 -2.58 17.90 13.57
C ARG A 87 -2.82 17.89 15.08
N ASN A 88 -2.58 19.01 15.76
CA ASN A 88 -2.76 19.16 17.22
C ASN A 88 -4.09 19.82 17.60
N ASP A 89 -4.95 20.14 16.64
CA ASP A 89 -6.29 20.69 16.89
C ASP A 89 -7.33 19.60 16.76
N GLU A 90 -7.78 19.10 17.90
CA GLU A 90 -8.78 18.02 17.98
C GLU A 90 -10.17 18.41 17.44
N ASN A 91 -10.44 19.70 17.17
CA ASN A 91 -11.67 20.15 16.53
C ASN A 91 -11.61 20.06 15.00
N VAL A 92 -10.40 19.96 14.45
CA VAL A 92 -10.15 19.97 13.00
C VAL A 92 -9.60 18.65 12.51
N CYS A 93 -8.68 18.03 13.27
CA CYS A 93 -7.94 16.84 12.86
C CYS A 93 -8.10 15.73 13.90
N PHE A 94 -8.52 14.54 13.45
CA PHE A 94 -8.59 13.36 14.30
C PHE A 94 -8.32 12.09 13.48
N MET A 95 -7.78 11.08 14.14
CA MET A 95 -7.47 9.79 13.55
C MET A 95 -8.62 8.80 13.78
N LEU A 96 -9.03 8.10 12.72
CA LEU A 96 -9.91 6.94 12.84
C LEU A 96 -9.07 5.75 13.33
N THR A 97 -9.33 5.30 14.56
CA THR A 97 -8.52 4.25 15.19
C THR A 97 -9.06 2.85 14.99
N ARG A 98 -10.31 2.69 14.54
CA ARG A 98 -10.93 1.38 14.33
C ARG A 98 -10.78 0.92 12.89
N GLN A 99 -10.18 -0.24 12.69
CA GLN A 99 -10.04 -0.88 11.38
C GLN A 99 -10.86 -2.18 11.32
N GLY A 100 -11.59 -2.38 10.21
CA GLY A 100 -12.44 -3.56 9.97
C GLY A 100 -11.90 -4.50 8.89
N ARG A 101 -10.69 -4.28 8.37
CA ARG A 101 -10.14 -5.04 7.24
C ARG A 101 -9.27 -6.21 7.70
N MET A 102 -8.18 -5.92 8.38
CA MET A 102 -7.13 -6.89 8.69
C MET A 102 -7.49 -7.76 9.90
N HIS A 103 -7.14 -9.04 9.85
CA HIS A 103 -7.00 -9.86 11.04
C HIS A 103 -6.04 -9.18 12.02
N HIS A 104 -6.25 -9.33 13.33
CA HIS A 104 -5.44 -8.66 14.34
C HIS A 104 -3.94 -8.96 14.20
N GLU A 105 -3.56 -10.22 13.91
CA GLU A 105 -2.15 -10.62 13.71
C GLU A 105 -1.49 -9.90 12.51
N ILE A 106 -2.24 -9.61 11.45
CA ILE A 106 -1.73 -8.84 10.31
C ILE A 106 -1.58 -7.36 10.69
N ALA A 107 -2.54 -6.85 11.48
CA ALA A 107 -2.55 -5.47 11.91
C ALA A 107 -1.42 -5.13 12.90
N ASP A 108 -0.86 -6.11 13.62
CA ASP A 108 0.12 -5.89 14.69
C ASP A 108 1.36 -5.12 14.20
N PHE A 109 1.98 -5.53 13.10
CA PHE A 109 3.17 -4.86 12.60
C PHE A 109 2.89 -3.43 12.09
N PRO A 110 1.92 -3.19 11.19
CA PRO A 110 1.57 -1.84 10.80
C PRO A 110 1.16 -0.96 11.98
N ASN A 111 0.39 -1.49 12.91
CA ASN A 111 -0.04 -0.77 14.10
C ASN A 111 1.14 -0.29 14.95
N LYS A 112 2.08 -1.18 15.24
CA LYS A 112 3.27 -0.90 16.04
C LYS A 112 4.21 0.09 15.33
N HIS A 113 4.48 -0.12 14.04
CA HIS A 113 5.53 0.60 13.32
C HIS A 113 5.04 1.85 12.58
N PHE A 114 3.76 1.92 12.20
CA PHE A 114 3.24 3.04 11.43
C PHE A 114 2.15 3.83 12.15
N TYR A 115 1.37 3.20 13.05
CA TYR A 115 0.23 3.84 13.70
C TYR A 115 0.35 3.96 15.21
N GLN A 116 1.57 3.86 15.77
CA GLN A 116 1.87 4.11 17.20
C GLN A 116 1.03 3.28 18.19
N GLY A 117 0.59 2.09 17.78
CA GLY A 117 -0.26 1.24 18.60
C GLY A 117 -1.73 1.69 18.71
N GLN A 118 -2.16 2.68 17.94
CA GLN A 118 -3.48 3.29 18.08
C GLN A 118 -4.61 2.54 17.34
N LEU A 119 -4.25 1.63 16.40
CA LEU A 119 -5.26 0.87 15.66
C LEU A 119 -5.90 -0.20 16.55
N GLN A 120 -7.22 -0.26 16.49
CA GLN A 120 -8.04 -1.25 17.17
C GLN A 120 -8.86 -2.02 16.14
N VAL A 121 -9.00 -3.33 16.32
CA VAL A 121 -9.88 -4.13 15.47
C VAL A 121 -11.36 -3.86 15.82
N VAL A 122 -12.21 -3.79 14.82
CA VAL A 122 -13.65 -3.95 14.98
C VAL A 122 -13.86 -5.46 15.10
N PRO A 123 -14.53 -6.01 16.14
CA PRO A 123 -14.58 -7.46 16.37
C PRO A 123 -15.43 -8.20 15.34
N LEU A 124 -15.02 -8.10 14.06
CA LEU A 124 -15.62 -8.85 12.97
C LEU A 124 -15.09 -10.30 12.99
N ARG A 125 -15.91 -11.24 12.51
CA ARG A 125 -15.58 -12.66 12.54
C ARG A 125 -14.19 -12.97 11.96
N HIS A 126 -13.90 -12.49 10.76
CA HIS A 126 -12.61 -12.75 10.08
C HIS A 126 -11.41 -12.15 10.81
N GLN A 127 -11.59 -11.10 11.61
CA GLN A 127 -10.51 -10.45 12.36
C GLN A 127 -10.09 -11.22 13.61
N LEU A 128 -10.96 -12.07 14.15
CA LEU A 128 -10.77 -12.77 15.41
C LEU A 128 -10.76 -14.30 15.27
N THR A 129 -11.10 -14.84 14.11
CA THR A 129 -11.16 -16.30 13.90
C THR A 129 -9.76 -16.91 14.03
N PRO A 130 -9.53 -17.80 15.00
CA PRO A 130 -8.24 -18.50 15.13
C PRO A 130 -7.91 -19.30 13.87
N SER A 131 -6.63 -19.41 13.56
CA SER A 131 -6.13 -20.27 12.49
C SER A 131 -5.08 -21.24 13.05
N PRO A 132 -5.04 -22.50 12.57
CA PRO A 132 -3.98 -23.43 12.92
C PRO A 132 -2.63 -23.01 12.35
N GLU A 133 -2.62 -22.18 11.32
CA GLU A 133 -1.41 -21.64 10.69
C GLU A 133 -1.28 -20.14 10.95
N PRO A 134 -0.02 -19.62 11.08
CA PRO A 134 0.21 -18.19 11.24
C PRO A 134 -0.42 -17.38 10.10
N ARG A 135 -1.04 -16.26 10.45
CA ARG A 135 -1.68 -15.36 9.47
C ARG A 135 -0.68 -14.56 8.65
N VAL A 136 0.50 -14.36 9.19
CA VAL A 136 1.60 -13.67 8.50
C VAL A 136 2.80 -14.60 8.47
N ARG A 137 3.38 -14.81 7.30
CA ARG A 137 4.56 -15.65 7.11
C ARG A 137 5.55 -15.03 6.16
N PHE A 138 6.84 -15.18 6.47
CA PHE A 138 7.93 -14.79 5.58
C PHE A 138 8.68 -16.03 5.10
N PHE A 139 8.90 -16.14 3.80
CA PHE A 139 9.65 -17.22 3.17
C PHE A 139 10.93 -16.68 2.53
N HIS A 140 12.05 -17.26 2.94
CA HIS A 140 13.34 -16.91 2.34
C HIS A 140 13.54 -17.62 1.01
N VAL A 141 13.86 -16.84 -0.01
CA VAL A 141 14.32 -17.34 -1.31
C VAL A 141 15.70 -16.76 -1.60
N SER A 142 16.65 -17.65 -1.92
CA SER A 142 18.00 -17.25 -2.33
C SER A 142 17.98 -16.58 -3.70
N PRO A 143 18.94 -15.66 -4.00
CA PRO A 143 19.07 -15.09 -5.32
C PRO A 143 19.28 -16.18 -6.37
N TYR A 144 18.62 -16.06 -7.52
CA TYR A 144 18.86 -16.95 -8.64
C TYR A 144 20.15 -16.54 -9.36
N ALA A 145 21.18 -17.40 -9.33
CA ALA A 145 22.52 -17.08 -9.81
C ALA A 145 22.62 -16.78 -11.33
N ASN A 146 21.63 -17.20 -12.11
CA ASN A 146 21.62 -17.09 -13.58
C ASN A 146 20.43 -16.26 -14.11
N GLY A 147 19.94 -15.31 -13.32
CA GLY A 147 18.78 -14.48 -13.70
C GLY A 147 19.07 -13.62 -14.95
N LEU A 148 18.13 -13.60 -15.88
CA LEU A 148 18.15 -12.78 -17.10
C LEU A 148 18.04 -11.28 -16.80
N SER A 149 17.57 -10.90 -15.62
CA SER A 149 17.36 -9.53 -15.19
C SER A 149 17.34 -9.45 -13.66
N ASP A 150 17.92 -8.39 -13.10
CA ASP A 150 17.84 -8.13 -11.64
C ASP A 150 16.39 -7.87 -11.16
N ASN A 151 15.47 -7.53 -12.07
CA ASN A 151 14.06 -7.26 -11.76
C ASN A 151 13.14 -8.49 -11.88
N VAL A 152 13.73 -9.68 -11.99
CA VAL A 152 13.02 -10.97 -12.00
C VAL A 152 13.72 -11.95 -11.08
N ASN A 153 13.00 -12.56 -10.17
CA ASN A 153 13.44 -13.68 -9.36
C ASN A 153 12.53 -14.89 -9.66
N VAL A 154 13.05 -15.80 -10.47
CA VAL A 154 12.31 -16.98 -10.93
C VAL A 154 11.91 -17.88 -9.75
N ALA A 155 12.81 -18.06 -8.78
CA ALA A 155 12.52 -18.89 -7.61
C ALA A 155 11.42 -18.29 -6.71
N GLU A 156 11.36 -16.95 -6.58
CA GLU A 156 10.22 -16.30 -5.94
C GLU A 156 8.94 -16.51 -6.77
N ALA A 157 9.02 -16.38 -8.10
CA ALA A 157 7.85 -16.57 -8.98
C ALA A 157 7.31 -18.01 -8.92
N GLU A 158 8.18 -19.00 -8.87
CA GLU A 158 7.79 -20.42 -8.71
C GLU A 158 7.07 -20.63 -7.37
N LEU A 159 7.61 -20.10 -6.26
CA LEU A 159 7.00 -20.22 -4.94
C LEU A 159 5.65 -19.48 -4.88
N VAL A 160 5.53 -18.30 -5.52
CA VAL A 160 4.25 -17.58 -5.66
C VAL A 160 3.22 -18.49 -6.34
N VAL A 161 3.58 -19.14 -7.45
CA VAL A 161 2.67 -20.03 -8.18
C VAL A 161 2.29 -21.26 -7.35
N ASP A 162 3.21 -21.84 -6.58
CA ASP A 162 2.90 -22.93 -5.67
C ASP A 162 1.83 -22.49 -4.63
N TYR A 163 1.98 -21.31 -4.04
CA TYR A 163 0.98 -20.76 -3.12
C TYR A 163 -0.36 -20.47 -3.80
N LEU A 164 -0.35 -19.91 -5.02
CA LEU A 164 -1.58 -19.66 -5.78
C LEU A 164 -2.39 -20.93 -6.02
N ILE A 165 -1.71 -22.02 -6.44
CA ILE A 165 -2.35 -23.31 -6.65
C ILE A 165 -2.91 -23.88 -5.34
N ASN A 166 -2.14 -23.82 -4.25
CA ASN A 166 -2.59 -24.29 -2.94
C ASN A 166 -3.79 -23.50 -2.40
N ILE A 167 -3.78 -22.17 -2.56
CA ILE A 167 -4.91 -21.31 -2.18
C ILE A 167 -6.15 -21.66 -3.02
N TRP A 168 -5.99 -21.86 -4.33
CA TRP A 168 -7.07 -22.29 -5.20
C TRP A 168 -7.66 -23.62 -4.74
N GLU A 169 -6.82 -24.64 -4.52
CA GLU A 169 -7.25 -25.97 -4.08
C GLU A 169 -8.04 -25.92 -2.77
N SER A 170 -7.62 -25.05 -1.85
CA SER A 170 -8.25 -24.90 -0.54
C SER A 170 -9.53 -24.04 -0.53
N ASN A 171 -9.79 -23.27 -1.59
CA ASN A 171 -10.92 -22.34 -1.68
C ASN A 171 -11.80 -22.55 -2.91
N LYS A 172 -11.71 -23.69 -3.60
CA LYS A 172 -12.42 -23.94 -4.88
C LYS A 172 -13.90 -23.59 -4.87
N ALA A 173 -14.60 -23.88 -3.79
CA ALA A 173 -16.05 -23.66 -3.68
C ALA A 173 -16.45 -22.18 -3.68
N ASP A 174 -15.59 -21.33 -3.09
CA ASP A 174 -15.88 -19.90 -2.84
C ASP A 174 -14.81 -19.01 -3.46
N PHE A 175 -14.08 -19.47 -4.47
CA PHE A 175 -13.01 -18.72 -5.09
C PHE A 175 -13.53 -17.61 -6.01
N HIS A 176 -13.16 -16.38 -5.70
CA HIS A 176 -13.40 -15.20 -6.53
C HIS A 176 -12.07 -14.52 -6.87
N PRO A 177 -11.70 -14.40 -8.17
CA PRO A 177 -10.41 -13.83 -8.57
C PRO A 177 -10.11 -12.45 -7.95
N ASP A 178 -11.13 -11.61 -7.82
CA ASP A 178 -10.99 -10.26 -7.30
C ASP A 178 -11.09 -10.13 -5.77
N GLU A 179 -11.39 -11.22 -5.06
CA GLU A 179 -11.59 -11.18 -3.60
C GLU A 179 -10.67 -12.15 -2.85
N THR A 180 -10.39 -13.32 -3.45
CA THR A 180 -9.70 -14.38 -2.73
C THR A 180 -8.21 -14.13 -2.61
N VAL A 181 -7.49 -13.90 -3.70
CA VAL A 181 -6.03 -13.74 -3.67
C VAL A 181 -5.55 -12.65 -4.60
N GLY A 182 -4.50 -11.94 -4.16
CA GLY A 182 -3.77 -10.99 -4.98
C GLY A 182 -2.28 -11.12 -4.75
N VAL A 183 -1.51 -10.80 -5.78
CA VAL A 183 -0.04 -10.84 -5.72
C VAL A 183 0.52 -9.44 -5.93
N ILE A 184 1.28 -8.96 -4.97
CA ILE A 184 1.97 -7.67 -5.04
C ILE A 184 3.44 -7.92 -5.39
N VAL A 185 3.93 -7.18 -6.39
CA VAL A 185 5.34 -7.22 -6.81
C VAL A 185 5.86 -5.80 -7.04
N PRO A 186 7.17 -5.54 -6.86
CA PRO A 186 7.72 -4.21 -7.14
C PRO A 186 7.96 -3.95 -8.63
N TYR A 187 8.17 -5.01 -9.44
CA TYR A 187 8.60 -4.88 -10.83
C TYR A 187 7.65 -5.58 -11.79
N ARG A 188 7.26 -4.90 -12.87
CA ARG A 188 6.39 -5.46 -13.92
C ARG A 188 6.94 -6.73 -14.58
N ASN A 189 8.26 -6.85 -14.68
CA ASN A 189 8.88 -8.04 -15.24
C ASN A 189 8.61 -9.29 -14.40
N GLN A 190 8.48 -9.14 -13.06
CA GLN A 190 8.12 -10.24 -12.17
C GLN A 190 6.67 -10.71 -12.42
N ILE A 191 5.76 -9.80 -12.78
CA ILE A 191 4.39 -10.15 -13.17
C ILE A 191 4.41 -11.13 -14.34
N SER A 192 5.17 -10.79 -15.39
CA SER A 192 5.28 -11.63 -16.59
C SER A 192 5.87 -13.00 -16.27
N ALA A 193 6.87 -13.07 -15.39
CA ALA A 193 7.46 -14.33 -14.97
C ALA A 193 6.45 -15.21 -14.22
N ILE A 194 5.71 -14.64 -13.25
CA ILE A 194 4.67 -15.36 -12.50
C ILE A 194 3.57 -15.87 -13.44
N LEU A 195 3.06 -15.02 -14.33
CA LEU A 195 2.01 -15.41 -15.30
C LEU A 195 2.48 -16.50 -16.25
N SER A 196 3.71 -16.44 -16.74
CA SER A 196 4.28 -17.47 -17.63
C SER A 196 4.38 -18.83 -16.93
N ILE A 197 4.87 -18.86 -15.69
CA ILE A 197 4.98 -20.09 -14.90
C ILE A 197 3.57 -20.62 -14.58
N LEU A 198 2.65 -19.74 -14.16
CA LEU A 198 1.28 -20.11 -13.83
C LEU A 198 0.59 -20.76 -15.03
N ALA A 199 0.63 -20.13 -16.22
CA ALA A 199 0.07 -20.65 -17.44
C ALA A 199 0.65 -22.03 -17.82
N SER A 200 1.98 -22.16 -17.69
CA SER A 200 2.66 -23.44 -17.99
C SER A 200 2.26 -24.58 -17.05
N ARG A 201 1.95 -24.26 -15.79
CA ARG A 201 1.54 -25.24 -14.76
C ARG A 201 0.08 -25.65 -14.89
N LEU A 202 -0.79 -24.69 -15.20
CA LEU A 202 -2.23 -24.93 -15.30
C LEU A 202 -2.61 -25.71 -16.56
N GLN A 203 -1.91 -25.50 -17.68
CA GLN A 203 -2.13 -26.15 -18.98
C GLN A 203 -3.58 -26.04 -19.51
N VAL A 204 -4.29 -25.00 -19.08
CA VAL A 204 -5.67 -24.69 -19.50
C VAL A 204 -5.79 -23.18 -19.71
N ASP A 205 -6.57 -22.79 -20.72
CA ASP A 205 -6.71 -21.39 -21.11
C ASP A 205 -7.75 -20.62 -20.27
N ASP A 206 -8.68 -21.32 -19.64
CA ASP A 206 -9.74 -20.73 -18.82
C ASP A 206 -9.69 -21.27 -17.39
N HIS A 207 -8.78 -20.73 -16.61
CA HIS A 207 -8.65 -21.04 -15.19
C HIS A 207 -8.80 -19.80 -14.34
N PRO A 208 -9.59 -19.81 -13.24
CA PRO A 208 -9.83 -18.63 -12.40
C PRO A 208 -8.57 -17.95 -11.90
N LEU A 209 -7.47 -18.68 -11.67
CA LEU A 209 -6.18 -18.10 -11.29
C LEU A 209 -5.54 -17.22 -12.38
N LEU A 210 -5.92 -17.36 -13.64
CA LEU A 210 -5.42 -16.48 -14.71
C LEU A 210 -6.08 -15.10 -14.69
N ASN A 211 -7.17 -14.94 -13.94
CA ASN A 211 -7.94 -13.71 -13.81
C ASN A 211 -7.68 -12.97 -12.49
N ILE A 212 -6.79 -13.47 -11.63
CA ILE A 212 -6.43 -12.78 -10.39
C ILE A 212 -5.61 -11.52 -10.66
N THR A 213 -5.60 -10.58 -9.72
CA THR A 213 -4.74 -9.40 -9.81
C THR A 213 -3.31 -9.75 -9.38
N ILE A 214 -2.36 -9.58 -10.31
CA ILE A 214 -0.91 -9.59 -10.06
C ILE A 214 -0.40 -8.24 -10.52
N ASP A 215 -0.04 -7.32 -9.62
CA ASP A 215 0.37 -5.95 -9.99
C ASP A 215 1.27 -5.33 -8.92
N THR A 216 1.68 -4.08 -9.17
CA THR A 216 2.48 -3.30 -8.22
C THR A 216 1.62 -2.79 -7.06
N VAL A 217 2.28 -2.38 -5.98
CA VAL A 217 1.61 -1.91 -4.76
C VAL A 217 0.70 -0.70 -5.03
N GLU A 218 1.07 0.17 -5.97
CA GLU A 218 0.30 1.34 -6.38
C GLU A 218 -1.09 0.95 -6.94
N ARG A 219 -1.15 -0.17 -7.66
CA ARG A 219 -2.41 -0.68 -8.23
C ARG A 219 -3.29 -1.39 -7.22
N PHE A 220 -2.71 -1.84 -6.12
CA PHE A 220 -3.48 -2.44 -5.02
C PHE A 220 -4.08 -1.42 -4.06
N GLN A 221 -3.71 -0.15 -4.15
CA GLN A 221 -4.27 0.88 -3.28
C GLN A 221 -5.80 0.97 -3.47
N GLY A 222 -6.54 1.08 -2.36
CA GLY A 222 -8.02 1.03 -2.35
C GLY A 222 -8.62 -0.38 -2.43
N SER A 223 -7.86 -1.41 -2.80
CA SER A 223 -8.34 -2.79 -2.88
C SER A 223 -8.00 -3.62 -1.63
N GLN A 224 -8.55 -4.83 -1.54
CA GLN A 224 -8.25 -5.80 -0.48
C GLN A 224 -8.47 -7.21 -0.98
N ARG A 225 -7.81 -8.19 -0.37
CA ARG A 225 -7.98 -9.62 -0.69
C ARG A 225 -7.95 -10.45 0.61
N LYS A 226 -8.59 -11.59 0.58
CA LYS A 226 -8.50 -12.56 1.68
C LYS A 226 -7.05 -12.99 1.91
N TYR A 227 -6.33 -13.30 0.84
CA TYR A 227 -4.90 -13.62 0.81
C TYR A 227 -4.13 -12.57 0.01
N ILE A 228 -3.05 -12.05 0.57
CA ILE A 228 -2.05 -11.27 -0.19
C ILE A 228 -0.73 -12.03 -0.20
N ILE A 229 -0.15 -12.18 -1.37
CA ILE A 229 1.22 -12.66 -1.56
C ILE A 229 2.07 -11.46 -1.96
N TYR A 230 3.10 -11.13 -1.18
CA TYR A 230 4.04 -10.07 -1.51
C TYR A 230 5.40 -10.68 -1.88
N SER A 231 5.74 -10.70 -3.17
CA SER A 231 7.05 -11.09 -3.68
C SER A 231 7.94 -9.85 -3.77
N PHE A 232 8.96 -9.77 -2.94
CA PHE A 232 9.84 -8.60 -2.88
C PHE A 232 10.75 -8.44 -4.09
N THR A 233 11.10 -9.54 -4.76
CA THR A 233 11.93 -9.56 -6.00
C THR A 233 13.29 -8.87 -5.85
N VAL A 234 13.74 -8.61 -4.61
CA VAL A 234 15.00 -7.90 -4.31
C VAL A 234 16.13 -8.90 -4.20
N GLN A 235 17.11 -8.80 -5.10
CA GLN A 235 18.29 -9.66 -5.18
C GLN A 235 19.59 -8.90 -4.86
N ARG A 236 19.60 -7.59 -5.02
CA ARG A 236 20.74 -6.69 -4.84
C ARG A 236 20.39 -5.54 -3.90
N GLU A 237 21.36 -5.06 -3.14
CA GLU A 237 21.16 -3.99 -2.16
C GLU A 237 20.61 -2.68 -2.75
N TYR A 238 21.07 -2.30 -3.94
CA TYR A 238 20.60 -1.07 -4.57
C TYR A 238 19.08 -1.07 -4.85
N GLN A 239 18.47 -2.26 -4.99
CA GLN A 239 17.03 -2.40 -5.22
C GLN A 239 16.18 -2.06 -3.98
N LEU A 240 16.78 -2.07 -2.78
CA LEU A 240 16.10 -1.61 -1.57
C LEU A 240 15.64 -0.15 -1.71
N ARG A 241 16.38 0.68 -2.43
CA ARG A 241 15.99 2.07 -2.69
C ARG A 241 14.63 2.19 -3.37
N PHE A 242 14.31 1.26 -4.26
CA PHE A 242 13.02 1.24 -4.94
C PHE A 242 11.86 0.91 -3.98
N LEU A 243 12.07 -0.01 -3.04
CA LEU A 243 11.08 -0.32 -2.01
C LEU A 243 10.87 0.87 -1.06
N THR A 244 11.93 1.63 -0.76
CA THR A 244 11.96 2.65 0.28
C THR A 244 11.90 4.10 -0.25
N GLU A 245 11.66 4.31 -1.53
CA GLU A 245 11.71 5.65 -2.15
C GLU A 245 10.65 6.63 -1.64
N THR A 246 9.55 6.11 -1.09
CA THR A 246 8.44 6.90 -0.53
C THR A 246 8.48 6.97 0.99
N ASN A 247 9.56 6.47 1.61
CA ASN A 247 9.72 6.49 3.06
C ASN A 247 9.90 7.91 3.59
N PHE A 248 9.40 8.15 4.79
CA PHE A 248 9.61 9.41 5.51
C PHE A 248 9.68 9.16 7.01
N ILE A 249 10.12 10.16 7.76
CA ILE A 249 10.19 10.11 9.23
C ILE A 249 9.08 10.97 9.80
N GLU A 250 8.27 10.40 10.69
CA GLU A 250 7.28 11.12 11.48
C GLU A 250 7.44 10.77 12.96
N ASP A 251 7.56 11.79 13.81
CA ASP A 251 7.72 11.63 15.26
C ASP A 251 8.86 10.65 15.66
N GLY A 252 9.94 10.65 14.86
CA GLY A 252 11.10 9.76 15.05
C GLY A 252 10.91 8.33 14.57
N GLN A 253 9.76 7.98 14.01
CA GLN A 253 9.51 6.67 13.40
C GLN A 253 9.68 6.71 11.89
N LEU A 254 10.30 5.67 11.33
CA LEU A 254 10.39 5.47 9.88
C LEU A 254 9.07 4.88 9.38
N ILE A 255 8.39 5.60 8.50
CA ILE A 255 7.18 5.15 7.83
C ILE A 255 7.53 4.67 6.43
N ASP A 256 7.32 3.40 6.16
CA ASP A 256 7.44 2.81 4.83
C ASP A 256 6.06 2.69 4.20
N ARG A 257 5.75 3.64 3.31
CA ARG A 257 4.44 3.75 2.68
C ARG A 257 4.10 2.55 1.81
N LYS A 258 5.09 2.01 1.07
CA LYS A 258 4.88 0.85 0.20
C LYS A 258 4.60 -0.42 1.01
N LEU A 259 5.41 -0.66 2.04
CA LEU A 259 5.21 -1.79 2.93
C LEU A 259 3.87 -1.69 3.67
N ASN A 260 3.53 -0.50 4.17
CA ASN A 260 2.27 -0.27 4.85
C ASN A 260 1.07 -0.58 3.95
N VAL A 261 1.07 -0.08 2.70
CA VAL A 261 0.02 -0.42 1.74
C VAL A 261 -0.01 -1.92 1.47
N ALA A 262 1.12 -2.55 1.16
CA ALA A 262 1.16 -3.97 0.84
C ALA A 262 0.58 -4.84 1.97
N MET A 263 0.99 -4.61 3.22
CA MET A 263 0.50 -5.36 4.37
C MET A 263 -0.99 -5.15 4.62
N THR A 264 -1.43 -3.89 4.52
CA THR A 264 -2.82 -3.52 4.84
C THR A 264 -3.83 -3.90 3.76
N ARG A 265 -3.42 -4.53 2.66
CA ARG A 265 -4.33 -5.11 1.65
C ARG A 265 -4.86 -6.48 2.06
N ALA A 266 -4.17 -7.19 2.95
CA ALA A 266 -4.56 -8.52 3.40
C ALA A 266 -5.69 -8.45 4.45
N GLN A 267 -6.71 -9.29 4.27
CA GLN A 267 -7.77 -9.44 5.26
C GLN A 267 -7.46 -10.55 6.26
N GLU A 268 -7.09 -11.74 5.77
CA GLU A 268 -6.93 -12.93 6.61
C GLU A 268 -5.52 -13.52 6.58
N TYR A 269 -4.79 -13.43 5.46
CA TYR A 269 -3.45 -14.01 5.32
C TYR A 269 -2.52 -13.12 4.51
N LEU A 270 -1.31 -12.97 5.00
CA LEU A 270 -0.21 -12.27 4.34
C LEU A 270 0.98 -13.23 4.20
N ILE A 271 1.36 -13.50 2.97
CA ILE A 271 2.50 -14.36 2.61
C ILE A 271 3.57 -13.47 1.98
N MET A 272 4.72 -13.38 2.61
CA MET A 272 5.84 -12.57 2.13
C MET A 272 6.96 -13.49 1.64
N ILE A 273 7.48 -13.23 0.45
CA ILE A 273 8.52 -14.04 -0.19
C ILE A 273 9.66 -13.14 -0.63
N GLY A 274 10.89 -13.45 -0.22
CA GLY A 274 12.02 -12.62 -0.61
C GLY A 274 13.38 -13.06 -0.06
N ASN A 275 14.41 -12.36 -0.49
CA ASN A 275 15.77 -12.60 -0.02
C ASN A 275 16.03 -11.93 1.33
N ARG A 276 15.92 -12.70 2.43
CA ARG A 276 16.14 -12.18 3.79
C ARG A 276 17.50 -11.49 3.97
N VAL A 277 18.55 -11.98 3.30
CA VAL A 277 19.92 -11.46 3.48
C VAL A 277 20.02 -10.03 2.96
N VAL A 278 19.38 -9.75 1.82
CA VAL A 278 19.37 -8.40 1.23
C VAL A 278 18.37 -7.51 1.97
N LEU A 279 17.16 -7.99 2.20
CA LEU A 279 16.11 -7.23 2.88
C LEU A 279 16.53 -6.79 4.29
N SER A 280 17.19 -7.66 5.06
CA SER A 280 17.65 -7.35 6.42
C SER A 280 18.74 -6.27 6.52
N LYS A 281 19.26 -5.77 5.39
CA LYS A 281 20.12 -4.59 5.39
C LYS A 281 19.35 -3.30 5.70
N ASN A 282 18.04 -3.31 5.52
CA ASN A 282 17.17 -2.25 6.02
C ASN A 282 16.61 -2.65 7.40
N PRO A 283 16.74 -1.80 8.43
CA PRO A 283 16.35 -2.15 9.82
C PRO A 283 14.86 -2.52 9.97
N LEU A 284 13.97 -1.86 9.23
CA LEU A 284 12.54 -2.14 9.29
C LEU A 284 12.20 -3.51 8.69
N TYR A 285 12.81 -3.86 7.54
CA TYR A 285 12.65 -5.19 6.95
C TYR A 285 13.34 -6.28 7.77
N ALA A 286 14.46 -5.97 8.46
CA ALA A 286 15.09 -6.90 9.38
C ALA A 286 14.15 -7.27 10.54
N GLN A 287 13.46 -6.29 11.11
CA GLN A 287 12.47 -6.48 12.16
C GLN A 287 11.25 -7.28 11.64
N LEU A 288 10.72 -6.90 10.46
CA LEU A 288 9.63 -7.62 9.81
C LEU A 288 9.95 -9.12 9.63
N ILE A 289 11.15 -9.41 9.14
CA ILE A 289 11.58 -10.79 8.93
C ILE A 289 11.74 -11.53 10.26
N GLN A 290 12.27 -10.87 11.29
CA GLN A 290 12.43 -11.48 12.62
C GLN A 290 11.07 -11.84 13.25
N ASP A 291 10.05 -11.01 13.04
CA ASP A 291 8.73 -11.19 13.62
C ASP A 291 7.94 -12.33 12.92
N TYR A 292 8.25 -12.66 11.64
CA TYR A 292 7.42 -13.55 10.83
C TYR A 292 8.16 -14.65 10.06
N LEU A 293 9.40 -14.93 10.39
CA LEU A 293 10.21 -16.00 9.77
C LEU A 293 9.79 -17.38 10.25
#